data_169e4e2be77d32703b931775d5a6064c
#
_entry.id   169e4e2be77d32703b931775d5a6064c
#
_cell.length_a   1.000
_cell.length_b   1.000
_cell.length_c   1.000
_cell.angle_alpha   90.00
_cell.angle_beta   90.00
_cell.angle_gamma   90.00
#
_symmetry.space_group_name_H-M   'P 1'
#
loop_
_entity.id
_entity.type
_entity.pdbx_description
1 polymer ?
#
loop_
_entity_poly.entity_id
_entity_poly.type
_entity_poly.pdbx_seq_one_letter_code
_entity_poly.pdbx_strand_id
1 'polypeptide(L)'
;MRKQNNYFKYICWVFVCAFVFMGCSGNDSMEDNVSIEEAKGGMEEKNEEAETELSGISQEEDTQNFTESKEKEPKIVDKDWSEYFDELNGAAVVYDVPNKQYAMYNREQVLTRSSPCSTFKIISSLIALENGIIRPKDSTRTWSGEIFWNEDWNKDIDFSEAFHTSCVWYFRQVIDDIGKTMMQKELDNLQYGNCDISDWKGKLNTNNNNRALTGFWIESSLMISPKEQVEVMERIFGEDSVYSEKTQKELKQIMLISKQKKTNISIYGKTGMGKADGIVVDAWFTGFAEGTEGNMYFCVHLGRTDDMNVSSSLAKEIAIQIVLDYYNQ
;
A
#
# COMPACT_ATOMS: atom_id res chain seq x y z
N MET A 1 -27.69 28.83 -26.43
CA MET A 1 -26.83 29.68 -25.57
C MET A 1 -25.88 28.78 -24.84
N ARG A 2 -24.62 28.65 -25.30
CA ARG A 2 -23.59 27.82 -24.69
C ARG A 2 -22.91 28.63 -23.57
N LYS A 3 -22.94 28.13 -22.33
CA LYS A 3 -22.12 28.67 -21.24
C LYS A 3 -20.71 28.14 -21.38
N GLN A 4 -19.75 29.02 -21.62
CA GLN A 4 -18.33 28.75 -21.54
C GLN A 4 -17.92 28.72 -20.07
N ASN A 5 -17.40 27.59 -19.61
CA ASN A 5 -16.70 27.49 -18.33
C ASN A 5 -15.20 27.75 -18.60
N ASN A 6 -14.70 28.84 -18.05
CA ASN A 6 -13.29 29.17 -18.04
C ASN A 6 -12.59 28.38 -16.94
N TYR A 7 -11.79 27.38 -17.30
CA TYR A 7 -10.84 26.76 -16.40
C TYR A 7 -9.50 27.50 -16.47
N PHE A 8 -9.04 27.99 -15.35
CA PHE A 8 -7.73 28.62 -15.17
C PHE A 8 -6.63 27.56 -15.37
N LYS A 9 -5.82 27.75 -16.42
CA LYS A 9 -4.60 26.97 -16.65
C LYS A 9 -3.50 27.54 -15.76
N TYR A 10 -3.08 26.81 -14.74
CA TYR A 10 -1.83 27.04 -14.04
C TYR A 10 -0.71 26.32 -14.77
N ILE A 11 0.17 27.08 -15.42
CA ILE A 11 1.39 26.60 -16.03
C ILE A 11 2.46 26.57 -14.93
N CYS A 12 2.86 25.37 -14.50
CA CYS A 12 4.08 25.18 -13.72
C CYS A 12 5.27 25.03 -14.66
N TRP A 13 6.21 25.97 -14.59
CA TRP A 13 7.51 25.89 -15.24
C TRP A 13 8.40 24.92 -14.46
N VAL A 14 8.80 23.83 -15.10
CA VAL A 14 9.83 22.93 -14.58
C VAL A 14 11.13 23.27 -15.31
N PHE A 15 12.11 23.76 -14.55
CA PHE A 15 13.48 23.95 -15.03
C PHE A 15 14.17 22.59 -15.18
N VAL A 16 14.56 22.24 -16.40
CA VAL A 16 15.42 21.10 -16.70
C VAL A 16 16.86 21.61 -16.65
N CYS A 17 17.61 21.23 -15.60
CA CYS A 17 19.07 21.35 -15.59
C CYS A 17 19.69 20.05 -16.10
N ALA A 18 20.26 20.08 -17.28
CA ALA A 18 21.08 19.01 -17.81
C ALA A 18 22.51 19.16 -17.25
N PHE A 19 23.00 18.16 -16.53
CA PHE A 19 24.42 18.01 -16.20
C PHE A 19 25.01 16.84 -16.97
N VAL A 20 26.00 17.18 -17.78
CA VAL A 20 26.91 16.26 -18.48
C VAL A 20 27.99 15.85 -17.49
N PHE A 21 28.15 14.55 -17.24
CA PHE A 21 29.36 14.02 -16.59
C PHE A 21 30.14 13.11 -17.53
N MET A 22 31.38 13.56 -17.75
CA MET A 22 32.46 12.79 -18.40
C MET A 22 32.94 11.68 -17.45
N GLY A 23 33.22 10.53 -18.05
CA GLY A 23 33.75 9.37 -17.37
C GLY A 23 35.23 9.46 -17.02
N CYS A 24 35.63 8.63 -16.06
CA CYS A 24 37.00 8.08 -15.98
C CYS A 24 36.93 6.62 -15.52
N SER A 25 37.63 5.83 -16.29
CA SER A 25 37.91 4.40 -16.16
C SER A 25 38.91 4.11 -15.04
N GLY A 26 38.73 2.98 -14.34
CA GLY A 26 39.75 2.42 -13.44
C GLY A 26 39.40 0.97 -13.11
N ASN A 27 40.13 0.06 -13.77
CA ASN A 27 40.21 -1.38 -13.46
C ASN A 27 40.89 -1.58 -12.11
N ASP A 28 40.41 -2.53 -11.32
CA ASP A 28 41.31 -3.55 -10.70
C ASP A 28 40.51 -4.77 -10.23
N SER A 29 40.99 -5.89 -10.67
CA SER A 29 40.60 -7.25 -10.36
C SER A 29 41.30 -7.75 -9.09
N MET A 30 40.59 -8.48 -8.22
CA MET A 30 41.19 -9.53 -7.39
C MET A 30 40.17 -10.64 -7.10
N GLU A 31 40.49 -11.81 -7.61
CA GLU A 31 39.90 -13.10 -7.27
C GLU A 31 40.44 -13.55 -5.89
N ASP A 32 39.58 -14.11 -5.05
CA ASP A 32 39.98 -15.05 -4.04
C ASP A 32 38.97 -16.20 -3.91
N ASN A 33 39.48 -17.37 -4.29
CA ASN A 33 38.86 -18.67 -4.10
C ASN A 33 38.99 -19.13 -2.63
N VAL A 34 37.91 -19.61 -2.03
CA VAL A 34 38.00 -20.55 -0.92
C VAL A 34 36.95 -21.67 -1.09
N SER A 35 37.48 -22.86 -0.99
CA SER A 35 36.95 -24.17 -1.28
C SER A 35 35.92 -24.70 -0.27
N ILE A 36 35.10 -25.59 -0.80
CA ILE A 36 34.07 -26.46 -0.23
C ILE A 36 34.68 -27.50 0.76
N GLU A 37 34.00 -27.74 1.87
CA GLU A 37 34.05 -29.03 2.57
C GLU A 37 32.64 -29.54 2.88
N GLU A 38 32.39 -30.75 2.34
CA GLU A 38 31.20 -31.56 2.61
C GLU A 38 31.35 -32.30 3.96
N ALA A 39 30.27 -32.36 4.73
CA ALA A 39 30.12 -33.37 5.77
C ALA A 39 28.74 -34.03 5.64
N LYS A 40 28.79 -35.31 5.20
CA LYS A 40 27.69 -36.27 5.26
C LYS A 40 27.57 -36.84 6.68
N GLY A 41 26.36 -37.00 7.16
CA GLY A 41 26.02 -37.79 8.32
C GLY A 41 24.55 -38.15 8.33
N GLY A 42 24.24 -39.37 7.87
CA GLY A 42 22.89 -39.93 7.93
C GLY A 42 22.59 -40.54 9.32
N MET A 43 21.33 -40.62 9.66
CA MET A 43 20.81 -41.64 10.59
C MET A 43 19.31 -41.87 10.42
N GLU A 44 19.02 -43.10 10.35
CA GLU A 44 17.92 -43.99 10.10
C GLU A 44 16.59 -43.71 10.82
N GLU A 45 15.55 -44.19 10.15
CA GLU A 45 14.16 -44.40 10.57
C GLU A 45 14.00 -45.30 11.81
N LYS A 46 12.95 -45.06 12.59
CA LYS A 46 12.19 -46.10 13.27
C LYS A 46 10.72 -45.73 13.34
N ASN A 47 9.94 -46.58 12.62
CA ASN A 47 8.50 -46.77 12.80
C ASN A 47 8.21 -47.45 14.15
N GLU A 48 7.18 -47.02 14.84
CA GLU A 48 6.42 -47.90 15.72
C GLU A 48 4.91 -47.59 15.57
N GLU A 49 4.21 -48.58 15.04
CA GLU A 49 2.75 -48.70 15.04
C GLU A 49 2.28 -49.10 16.48
N ALA A 50 1.19 -48.53 16.95
CA ALA A 50 0.41 -49.11 18.04
C ALA A 50 -1.08 -48.92 17.75
N GLU A 51 -1.72 -50.00 17.35
CA GLU A 51 -3.14 -50.22 17.39
C GLU A 51 -3.63 -50.31 18.85
N THR A 52 -4.74 -49.67 19.19
CA THR A 52 -5.58 -50.12 20.33
C THR A 52 -7.06 -49.81 20.08
N GLU A 53 -7.83 -50.80 20.40
CA GLU A 53 -9.20 -51.17 20.13
C GLU A 53 -10.30 -50.19 20.57
N LEU A 54 -11.44 -50.40 19.91
CA LEU A 54 -12.79 -49.88 20.17
C LEU A 54 -13.31 -50.24 21.57
N SER A 55 -13.99 -49.28 22.21
CA SER A 55 -15.17 -49.57 23.00
C SER A 55 -16.20 -48.44 22.85
N GLY A 56 -17.40 -48.81 22.43
CA GLY A 56 -18.49 -47.89 22.12
C GLY A 56 -19.15 -47.29 23.36
N ILE A 57 -19.54 -46.03 23.22
CA ILE A 57 -20.60 -45.42 24.04
C ILE A 57 -21.48 -44.63 23.08
N SER A 58 -22.72 -45.07 22.97
CA SER A 58 -23.84 -44.36 22.36
C SER A 58 -24.13 -43.08 23.10
N GLN A 59 -24.04 -41.91 22.48
CA GLN A 59 -24.64 -40.67 22.97
C GLN A 59 -25.53 -40.09 21.90
N GLU A 60 -26.73 -39.73 22.35
CA GLU A 60 -27.83 -39.14 21.61
C GLU A 60 -27.39 -37.86 20.88
N GLU A 61 -27.72 -37.78 19.60
CA GLU A 61 -27.58 -36.60 18.78
C GLU A 61 -28.59 -35.54 19.19
N ASP A 62 -28.13 -34.55 19.97
CA ASP A 62 -28.82 -33.27 20.08
C ASP A 62 -28.43 -32.41 18.89
N THR A 63 -29.19 -32.51 17.82
CA THR A 63 -29.06 -31.65 16.61
C THR A 63 -29.52 -30.24 16.98
N GLN A 64 -28.63 -29.45 17.58
CA GLN A 64 -28.79 -28.01 17.58
C GLN A 64 -28.54 -27.51 16.14
N ASN A 65 -29.62 -27.11 15.50
CA ASN A 65 -29.61 -26.37 14.25
C ASN A 65 -28.84 -25.06 14.46
N PHE A 66 -27.52 -25.08 14.23
CA PHE A 66 -26.76 -23.85 13.93
C PHE A 66 -27.18 -23.39 12.53
N THR A 67 -28.14 -22.50 12.46
CA THR A 67 -28.35 -21.68 11.28
C THR A 67 -27.14 -20.75 11.16
N GLU A 68 -26.09 -21.20 10.47
CA GLU A 68 -25.08 -20.30 9.90
C GLU A 68 -25.83 -19.28 9.06
N SER A 69 -25.96 -18.06 9.56
CA SER A 69 -26.35 -16.93 8.73
C SER A 69 -25.21 -16.73 7.71
N LYS A 70 -25.36 -17.30 6.51
CA LYS A 70 -24.47 -16.98 5.39
C LYS A 70 -24.52 -15.47 5.21
N GLU A 71 -23.49 -14.79 5.70
CA GLU A 71 -23.30 -13.37 5.40
C GLU A 71 -23.30 -13.22 3.89
N LYS A 72 -24.21 -12.40 3.36
CA LYS A 72 -24.29 -12.18 1.91
C LYS A 72 -23.00 -11.52 1.46
N GLU A 73 -22.33 -12.11 0.47
CA GLU A 73 -21.18 -11.49 -0.18
C GLU A 73 -21.53 -10.07 -0.64
N PRO A 74 -20.59 -9.11 -0.53
CA PRO A 74 -20.82 -7.75 -0.98
C PRO A 74 -21.22 -7.71 -2.47
N LYS A 75 -22.19 -6.87 -2.79
CA LYS A 75 -22.65 -6.63 -4.14
C LYS A 75 -21.57 -5.89 -4.95
N ILE A 76 -21.36 -6.24 -6.21
CA ILE A 76 -20.49 -5.51 -7.14
C ILE A 76 -21.34 -4.77 -8.17
N VAL A 77 -21.10 -3.46 -8.33
CA VAL A 77 -21.78 -2.58 -9.28
C VAL A 77 -20.75 -1.85 -10.12
N ASP A 78 -20.89 -1.93 -11.43
CA ASP A 78 -20.09 -1.12 -12.34
C ASP A 78 -20.64 0.31 -12.39
N LYS A 79 -19.72 1.29 -12.32
CA LYS A 79 -20.03 2.73 -12.39
C LYS A 79 -19.35 3.33 -13.61
N ASP A 80 -20.05 4.22 -14.28
CA ASP A 80 -19.43 5.09 -15.27
C ASP A 80 -18.89 6.34 -14.58
N TRP A 81 -17.60 6.33 -14.32
CA TRP A 81 -16.85 7.45 -13.76
C TRP A 81 -15.83 8.00 -14.77
N SER A 82 -16.03 7.73 -16.06
CA SER A 82 -15.13 8.18 -17.14
C SER A 82 -14.89 9.68 -17.12
N GLU A 83 -15.87 10.48 -16.71
CA GLU A 83 -15.77 11.94 -16.62
C GLU A 83 -14.69 12.43 -15.64
N TYR A 84 -14.32 11.63 -14.61
CA TYR A 84 -13.28 11.98 -13.66
C TYR A 84 -11.87 11.66 -14.19
N PHE A 85 -11.77 10.80 -15.20
CA PHE A 85 -10.49 10.29 -15.69
C PHE A 85 -9.98 11.00 -16.97
N ASP A 86 -10.84 11.72 -17.70
CA ASP A 86 -10.47 12.53 -18.89
C ASP A 86 -9.49 11.79 -19.84
N GLU A 87 -9.87 10.59 -20.29
CA GLU A 87 -9.08 9.68 -21.15
C GLU A 87 -7.84 9.06 -20.49
N LEU A 88 -7.57 9.31 -19.19
CA LEU A 88 -6.52 8.63 -18.46
C LEU A 88 -6.77 7.13 -18.36
N ASN A 89 -5.71 6.33 -18.48
CA ASN A 89 -5.78 4.90 -18.17
C ASN A 89 -5.89 4.72 -16.65
N GLY A 90 -7.12 4.67 -16.15
CA GLY A 90 -7.36 4.64 -14.71
C GLY A 90 -8.48 3.72 -14.30
N ALA A 91 -8.50 3.45 -12.99
CA ALA A 91 -9.52 2.66 -12.33
C ALA A 91 -9.83 3.21 -10.94
N ALA A 92 -11.07 3.03 -10.51
CA ALA A 92 -11.52 3.40 -9.18
C ALA A 92 -12.39 2.29 -8.57
N VAL A 93 -12.27 2.12 -7.26
CA VAL A 93 -13.16 1.29 -6.48
C VAL A 93 -13.51 2.00 -5.17
N VAL A 94 -14.79 1.93 -4.82
CA VAL A 94 -15.33 2.36 -3.53
C VAL A 94 -16.07 1.19 -2.91
N TYR A 95 -15.75 0.84 -1.68
CA TYR A 95 -16.53 -0.07 -0.86
C TYR A 95 -17.40 0.74 0.10
N ASP A 96 -18.68 0.68 -0.16
CA ASP A 96 -19.74 1.30 0.64
C ASP A 96 -20.13 0.30 1.74
N VAL A 97 -19.66 0.54 2.95
CA VAL A 97 -19.86 -0.36 4.09
C VAL A 97 -21.33 -0.50 4.46
N PRO A 98 -22.12 0.59 4.63
CA PRO A 98 -23.54 0.50 4.95
C PRO A 98 -24.34 -0.36 3.97
N ASN A 99 -24.04 -0.26 2.67
CA ASN A 99 -24.75 -0.97 1.62
C ASN A 99 -24.12 -2.33 1.26
N LYS A 100 -23.00 -2.70 1.90
CA LYS A 100 -22.20 -3.91 1.56
C LYS A 100 -21.98 -4.01 0.04
N GLN A 101 -21.48 -2.91 -0.58
CA GLN A 101 -21.39 -2.80 -2.03
C GLN A 101 -20.03 -2.26 -2.49
N TYR A 102 -19.43 -2.95 -3.46
CA TYR A 102 -18.33 -2.42 -4.25
C TYR A 102 -18.86 -1.70 -5.48
N ALA A 103 -18.56 -0.41 -5.64
CA ALA A 103 -18.74 0.36 -6.85
C ALA A 103 -17.41 0.43 -7.59
N MET A 104 -17.35 0.02 -8.86
CA MET A 104 -16.11 -0.12 -9.62
C MET A 104 -16.20 0.59 -10.97
N TYR A 105 -15.13 1.28 -11.33
CA TYR A 105 -14.88 1.79 -12.67
C TYR A 105 -13.64 1.10 -13.24
N ASN A 106 -13.70 0.62 -14.47
CA ASN A 106 -12.67 -0.19 -15.13
C ASN A 106 -12.29 -1.42 -14.30
N ARG A 107 -13.24 -2.36 -14.20
CA ARG A 107 -13.15 -3.56 -13.36
C ARG A 107 -11.89 -4.40 -13.64
N GLU A 108 -11.44 -4.49 -14.87
CA GLU A 108 -10.23 -5.23 -15.22
C GLU A 108 -9.01 -4.66 -14.47
N GLN A 109 -8.81 -3.35 -14.54
CA GLN A 109 -7.71 -2.69 -13.85
C GLN A 109 -7.91 -2.66 -12.33
N VAL A 110 -9.16 -2.58 -11.83
CA VAL A 110 -9.48 -2.69 -10.39
C VAL A 110 -9.00 -4.02 -9.81
N LEU A 111 -8.99 -5.10 -10.60
CA LEU A 111 -8.55 -6.44 -10.19
C LEU A 111 -7.09 -6.74 -10.55
N THR A 112 -6.43 -5.87 -11.30
CA THR A 112 -5.04 -6.06 -11.73
C THR A 112 -4.08 -5.56 -10.65
N ARG A 113 -3.11 -6.40 -10.28
CA ARG A 113 -2.09 -6.07 -9.28
C ARG A 113 -0.95 -5.28 -9.88
N SER A 114 -0.53 -4.23 -9.18
CA SER A 114 0.67 -3.42 -9.46
C SER A 114 1.46 -3.17 -8.18
N SER A 115 2.65 -2.59 -8.29
CA SER A 115 3.47 -2.26 -7.13
C SER A 115 2.78 -1.20 -6.24
N PRO A 116 2.64 -1.43 -4.92
CA PRO A 116 1.98 -0.49 -4.03
C PRO A 116 2.74 0.84 -3.85
N CYS A 117 4.03 0.83 -4.07
CA CYS A 117 4.89 1.98 -3.86
C CYS A 117 4.67 2.63 -2.48
N SER A 118 4.51 3.95 -2.42
CA SER A 118 4.36 4.66 -1.14
C SER A 118 3.02 4.46 -0.43
N THR A 119 2.02 3.79 -1.02
CA THR A 119 0.81 3.40 -0.28
C THR A 119 1.15 2.37 0.80
N PHE A 120 2.19 1.56 0.59
CA PHE A 120 2.71 0.59 1.56
C PHE A 120 3.15 1.22 2.89
N LYS A 121 3.38 2.53 2.92
CA LYS A 121 3.68 3.24 4.17
C LYS A 121 2.54 3.16 5.20
N ILE A 122 1.29 2.96 4.77
CA ILE A 122 0.18 2.68 5.69
C ILE A 122 0.46 1.40 6.47
N ILE A 123 0.84 0.34 5.77
CA ILE A 123 1.06 -0.99 6.34
C ILE A 123 2.30 -1.02 7.23
N SER A 124 3.43 -0.48 6.76
CA SER A 124 4.64 -0.39 7.59
C SER A 124 4.45 0.49 8.83
N SER A 125 3.64 1.55 8.74
CA SER A 125 3.25 2.37 9.89
C SER A 125 2.38 1.58 10.87
N LEU A 126 1.36 0.90 10.38
CA LEU A 126 0.47 0.04 11.18
C LEU A 126 1.28 -0.94 12.02
N ILE A 127 2.13 -1.73 11.35
CA ILE A 127 2.95 -2.77 12.01
C ILE A 127 3.90 -2.14 13.02
N ALA A 128 4.56 -1.04 12.66
CA ALA A 128 5.52 -0.39 13.52
C ALA A 128 4.88 0.27 14.76
N LEU A 129 3.69 0.86 14.62
CA LEU A 129 2.92 1.44 15.73
C LEU A 129 2.40 0.36 16.67
N GLU A 130 1.80 -0.70 16.15
CA GLU A 130 1.22 -1.81 16.92
C GLU A 130 2.28 -2.51 17.76
N ASN A 131 3.48 -2.68 17.23
CA ASN A 131 4.58 -3.36 17.90
C ASN A 131 5.53 -2.41 18.67
N GLY A 132 5.21 -1.11 18.76
CA GLY A 132 5.99 -0.11 19.51
C GLY A 132 7.38 0.20 18.93
N ILE A 133 7.62 -0.17 17.67
CA ILE A 133 8.84 0.15 16.89
C ILE A 133 8.87 1.66 16.59
N ILE A 134 7.71 2.23 16.24
CA ILE A 134 7.51 3.68 16.20
C ILE A 134 6.74 4.12 17.44
N ARG A 135 7.27 5.14 18.10
CA ARG A 135 6.59 5.90 19.14
C ARG A 135 6.46 7.34 18.66
N PRO A 136 5.27 7.85 18.32
CA PRO A 136 5.13 9.15 17.64
C PRO A 136 5.85 10.33 18.29
N LYS A 137 5.96 10.32 19.63
CA LYS A 137 6.65 11.37 20.40
C LYS A 137 8.18 11.25 20.40
N ASP A 138 8.71 10.10 19.99
CA ASP A 138 10.14 9.78 19.96
C ASP A 138 10.42 8.92 18.73
N SER A 139 10.25 9.53 17.57
CA SER A 139 10.28 8.84 16.28
C SER A 139 11.27 9.41 15.28
N THR A 140 12.03 10.44 15.71
CA THR A 140 13.03 11.07 14.84
C THR A 140 14.15 10.10 14.51
N ARG A 141 14.48 10.01 13.21
CA ARG A 141 15.62 9.25 12.70
C ARG A 141 16.66 10.19 12.12
N THR A 142 17.93 9.87 12.40
CA THR A 142 19.05 10.67 11.93
C THR A 142 19.30 10.44 10.46
N TRP A 143 19.39 11.52 9.72
CA TRP A 143 19.77 11.52 8.31
C TRP A 143 21.25 11.14 8.14
N SER A 144 21.53 10.36 7.10
CA SER A 144 22.88 9.87 6.81
C SER A 144 23.87 10.94 6.29
N GLY A 145 23.36 12.13 5.93
CA GLY A 145 24.13 13.14 5.20
C GLY A 145 24.10 12.97 3.68
N GLU A 146 23.47 11.91 3.17
CA GLU A 146 23.31 11.68 1.75
C GLU A 146 22.27 12.63 1.15
N ILE A 147 22.59 13.28 0.03
CA ILE A 147 21.67 14.21 -0.61
C ILE A 147 20.70 13.47 -1.53
N PHE A 148 19.42 13.52 -1.19
CA PHE A 148 18.33 13.01 -1.98
C PHE A 148 17.72 14.12 -2.86
N TRP A 149 17.05 13.72 -3.92
CA TRP A 149 16.37 14.63 -4.86
C TRP A 149 15.22 15.42 -4.25
N ASN A 150 14.61 14.93 -3.18
CA ASN A 150 13.60 15.64 -2.39
C ASN A 150 14.29 16.31 -1.20
N GLU A 151 14.32 17.64 -1.20
CA GLU A 151 14.99 18.44 -0.18
C GLU A 151 14.44 18.21 1.24
N ASP A 152 13.13 17.91 1.37
CA ASP A 152 12.49 17.58 2.64
C ASP A 152 13.05 16.32 3.30
N TRP A 153 13.78 15.47 2.56
CA TRP A 153 14.41 14.25 3.07
C TRP A 153 15.84 14.46 3.58
N ASN A 154 16.43 15.64 3.34
CA ASN A 154 17.85 15.93 3.62
C ASN A 154 18.05 16.55 5.01
N LYS A 155 17.47 15.93 6.02
CA LYS A 155 17.52 16.32 7.43
C LYS A 155 17.09 15.17 8.33
N ASP A 156 17.33 15.29 9.63
CA ASP A 156 16.67 14.44 10.61
C ASP A 156 15.14 14.62 10.51
N ILE A 157 14.39 13.53 10.51
CA ILE A 157 12.97 13.57 10.23
C ILE A 157 12.19 12.66 11.19
N ASP A 158 11.04 13.11 11.68
CA ASP A 158 10.14 12.32 12.49
C ASP A 158 9.14 11.52 11.65
N PHE A 159 8.37 10.66 12.32
CA PHE A 159 7.40 9.77 11.68
C PHE A 159 6.32 10.53 10.91
N SER A 160 5.77 11.59 11.49
CA SER A 160 4.69 12.35 10.87
C SER A 160 5.17 13.05 9.59
N GLU A 161 6.31 13.73 9.69
CA GLU A 161 6.90 14.40 8.54
C GLU A 161 7.33 13.41 7.46
N ALA A 162 7.94 12.27 7.85
CA ALA A 162 8.33 11.21 6.91
C ALA A 162 7.13 10.61 6.17
N PHE A 163 5.99 10.44 6.83
CA PHE A 163 4.77 9.96 6.19
C PHE A 163 4.22 10.97 5.17
N HIS A 164 4.13 12.27 5.57
CA HIS A 164 3.59 13.33 4.72
C HIS A 164 4.48 13.64 3.52
N THR A 165 5.80 13.69 3.71
CA THR A 165 6.77 13.90 2.61
C THR A 165 7.06 12.62 1.83
N SER A 166 6.47 11.49 2.25
CA SER A 166 6.67 10.17 1.64
C SER A 166 8.13 9.70 1.66
N CYS A 167 8.89 10.04 2.72
CA CYS A 167 10.32 9.79 2.86
C CYS A 167 10.65 8.29 2.77
N VAL A 168 11.35 7.90 1.71
CA VAL A 168 11.61 6.47 1.45
C VAL A 168 12.68 5.93 2.39
N TRP A 169 13.79 6.66 2.62
CA TRP A 169 14.86 6.20 3.49
C TRP A 169 14.42 5.98 4.94
N TYR A 170 13.53 6.84 5.45
CA TYR A 170 12.95 6.66 6.79
C TYR A 170 12.18 5.34 6.89
N PHE A 171 11.29 5.10 5.93
CA PHE A 171 10.46 3.88 5.91
C PHE A 171 11.26 2.62 5.55
N ARG A 172 12.38 2.76 4.82
CA ARG A 172 13.32 1.64 4.65
C ARG A 172 13.88 1.18 6.00
N GLN A 173 14.33 2.12 6.83
CA GLN A 173 14.81 1.80 8.17
C GLN A 173 13.70 1.22 9.07
N VAL A 174 12.48 1.77 9.01
CA VAL A 174 11.32 1.22 9.76
C VAL A 174 11.05 -0.23 9.35
N ILE A 175 11.07 -0.53 8.06
CA ILE A 175 10.85 -1.88 7.54
C ILE A 175 11.98 -2.83 7.97
N ASP A 176 13.22 -2.36 8.00
CA ASP A 176 14.35 -3.16 8.50
C ASP A 176 14.22 -3.43 10.01
N ASP A 177 13.74 -2.49 10.81
CA ASP A 177 13.47 -2.69 12.25
C ASP A 177 12.28 -3.65 12.49
N ILE A 178 11.24 -3.63 11.66
CA ILE A 178 10.15 -4.63 11.68
C ILE A 178 10.72 -6.03 11.40
N GLY A 179 11.63 -6.13 10.45
CA GLY A 179 12.25 -7.38 10.05
C GLY A 179 11.35 -8.28 9.20
N LYS A 180 12.01 -9.19 8.45
CA LYS A 180 11.34 -10.01 7.41
C LYS A 180 10.26 -10.93 7.99
N THR A 181 10.51 -11.56 9.14
CA THR A 181 9.58 -12.53 9.73
C THR A 181 8.27 -11.89 10.19
N MET A 182 8.35 -10.75 10.89
CA MET A 182 7.15 -10.03 11.35
C MET A 182 6.40 -9.43 10.15
N MET A 183 7.13 -8.85 9.20
CA MET A 183 6.53 -8.30 7.98
C MET A 183 5.73 -9.35 7.22
N GLN A 184 6.31 -10.55 6.98
CA GLN A 184 5.61 -11.64 6.27
C GLN A 184 4.34 -12.03 7.01
N LYS A 185 4.43 -12.28 8.32
CA LYS A 185 3.29 -12.64 9.14
C LYS A 185 2.14 -11.64 9.04
N GLU A 186 2.46 -10.34 9.11
CA GLU A 186 1.43 -9.31 9.06
C GLU A 186 0.83 -9.13 7.66
N LEU A 187 1.61 -9.31 6.60
CA LEU A 187 1.09 -9.32 5.23
C LEU A 187 0.15 -10.52 4.99
N ASP A 188 0.50 -11.69 5.53
CA ASP A 188 -0.34 -12.89 5.44
C ASP A 188 -1.65 -12.67 6.21
N ASN A 189 -1.60 -12.10 7.44
CA ASN A 189 -2.77 -11.75 8.23
C ASN A 189 -3.69 -10.75 7.51
N LEU A 190 -3.11 -9.74 6.88
CA LEU A 190 -3.82 -8.73 6.10
C LEU A 190 -4.27 -9.24 4.72
N GLN A 191 -3.80 -10.41 4.28
CA GLN A 191 -3.97 -10.89 2.90
C GLN A 191 -3.58 -9.79 1.89
N TYR A 192 -2.41 -9.19 2.09
CA TYR A 192 -1.96 -8.03 1.34
C TYR A 192 -1.47 -8.42 -0.06
N GLY A 193 -2.35 -8.34 -1.06
CA GLY A 193 -2.02 -8.64 -2.45
C GLY A 193 -1.43 -10.03 -2.65
N ASN A 194 -0.21 -10.12 -3.22
CA ASN A 194 0.48 -11.40 -3.39
C ASN A 194 1.35 -11.82 -2.19
N CYS A 195 1.43 -11.02 -1.13
CA CYS A 195 2.25 -11.24 0.07
C CYS A 195 3.74 -11.52 -0.22
N ASP A 196 4.24 -11.19 -1.41
CA ASP A 196 5.59 -11.55 -1.86
C ASP A 196 6.64 -10.50 -1.43
N ILE A 197 7.41 -10.83 -0.40
CA ILE A 197 8.55 -10.05 0.08
C ILE A 197 9.90 -10.74 -0.22
N SER A 198 9.94 -11.63 -1.22
CA SER A 198 11.14 -12.39 -1.59
C SER A 198 12.31 -11.46 -1.93
N ASP A 199 12.04 -10.37 -2.66
CA ASP A 199 13.03 -9.35 -2.98
C ASP A 199 13.10 -8.26 -1.89
N TRP A 200 13.47 -8.66 -0.66
CA TRP A 200 13.51 -7.75 0.51
C TRP A 200 14.25 -6.45 0.28
N LYS A 201 15.35 -6.50 -0.44
CA LYS A 201 16.20 -5.32 -0.73
C LYS A 201 15.65 -4.46 -1.86
N GLY A 202 14.76 -5.02 -2.67
CA GLY A 202 14.26 -4.38 -3.89
C GLY A 202 15.29 -4.33 -5.02
N LYS A 203 14.83 -3.94 -6.20
CA LYS A 203 15.66 -3.87 -7.40
C LYS A 203 16.37 -2.53 -7.49
N LEU A 204 17.65 -2.57 -7.88
CA LEU A 204 18.36 -1.39 -8.38
C LEU A 204 18.07 -1.28 -9.88
N ASN A 205 17.69 -0.10 -10.34
CA ASN A 205 17.45 0.20 -11.74
C ASN A 205 17.82 1.66 -12.06
N THR A 206 17.59 2.10 -13.27
CA THR A 206 17.91 3.47 -13.73
C THR A 206 17.14 4.56 -12.97
N ASN A 207 15.96 4.24 -12.41
CA ASN A 207 15.17 5.17 -11.62
C ASN A 207 15.58 5.16 -10.15
N ASN A 208 16.18 4.05 -9.70
CA ASN A 208 16.40 3.79 -8.29
C ASN A 208 17.73 3.01 -8.10
N ASN A 209 18.84 3.72 -8.20
CA ASN A 209 20.19 3.19 -8.04
C ASN A 209 20.72 3.30 -6.61
N ASN A 210 19.89 3.74 -5.67
CA ASN A 210 20.23 3.96 -4.27
C ASN A 210 19.48 2.96 -3.35
N ARG A 211 20.22 2.19 -2.57
CA ARG A 211 19.67 1.19 -1.63
C ARG A 211 18.79 1.78 -0.53
N ALA A 212 19.01 3.01 -0.13
CA ALA A 212 18.14 3.72 0.82
C ALA A 212 16.74 3.98 0.27
N LEU A 213 16.57 3.90 -1.06
CA LEU A 213 15.33 4.19 -1.78
C LEU A 213 14.70 2.94 -2.43
N THR A 214 15.19 1.73 -2.14
CA THR A 214 14.68 0.47 -2.69
C THR A 214 14.01 -0.40 -1.62
N GLY A 215 13.18 -1.33 -2.06
CA GLY A 215 12.52 -2.31 -1.21
C GLY A 215 11.51 -3.14 -1.99
N PHE A 216 11.08 -4.26 -1.42
CA PHE A 216 10.12 -5.18 -2.05
C PHE A 216 8.79 -4.52 -2.46
N TRP A 217 8.46 -3.36 -1.90
CA TRP A 217 7.22 -2.60 -2.15
C TRP A 217 7.38 -1.51 -3.23
N ILE A 218 8.58 -1.32 -3.80
CA ILE A 218 8.88 -0.31 -4.82
C ILE A 218 9.30 -1.03 -6.10
N GLU A 219 8.40 -1.13 -7.07
CA GLU A 219 8.67 -1.69 -8.40
C GLU A 219 9.36 -3.07 -8.34
N SER A 220 8.94 -3.91 -7.37
CA SER A 220 9.61 -5.17 -7.06
C SER A 220 8.62 -6.32 -6.86
N SER A 221 8.84 -7.19 -5.86
CA SER A 221 8.09 -8.45 -5.74
C SER A 221 6.66 -8.28 -5.19
N LEU A 222 6.43 -7.29 -4.32
CA LEU A 222 5.12 -7.07 -3.72
C LEU A 222 4.17 -6.36 -4.68
N MET A 223 3.01 -6.97 -4.90
CA MET A 223 1.98 -6.47 -5.82
C MET A 223 0.60 -6.53 -5.15
N ILE A 224 -0.24 -5.53 -5.42
CA ILE A 224 -1.61 -5.43 -4.91
C ILE A 224 -2.52 -4.76 -5.92
N SER A 225 -3.80 -5.16 -5.97
CA SER A 225 -4.81 -4.52 -6.82
C SER A 225 -5.56 -3.41 -6.08
N PRO A 226 -6.23 -2.48 -6.79
CA PRO A 226 -7.11 -1.48 -6.18
C PRO A 226 -8.16 -2.09 -5.25
N LYS A 227 -8.79 -3.21 -5.65
CA LYS A 227 -9.78 -3.89 -4.80
C LYS A 227 -9.16 -4.41 -3.51
N GLU A 228 -8.01 -5.08 -3.59
CA GLU A 228 -7.29 -5.58 -2.42
C GLU A 228 -6.82 -4.45 -1.49
N GLN A 229 -6.44 -3.27 -2.03
CA GLN A 229 -6.15 -2.08 -1.22
C GLN A 229 -7.35 -1.69 -0.34
N VAL A 230 -8.55 -1.69 -0.91
CA VAL A 230 -9.79 -1.37 -0.20
C VAL A 230 -10.11 -2.41 0.87
N GLU A 231 -9.97 -3.69 0.57
CA GLU A 231 -10.17 -4.78 1.52
C GLU A 231 -9.18 -4.71 2.70
N VAL A 232 -7.93 -4.35 2.42
CA VAL A 232 -6.92 -4.15 3.46
C VAL A 232 -7.28 -2.95 4.35
N MET A 233 -7.76 -1.84 3.78
CA MET A 233 -8.22 -0.70 4.58
C MET A 233 -9.38 -1.06 5.49
N GLU A 234 -10.32 -1.88 5.02
CA GLU A 234 -11.43 -2.38 5.84
C GLU A 234 -10.93 -3.28 6.97
N ARG A 235 -10.01 -4.23 6.72
CA ARG A 235 -9.40 -5.06 7.78
C ARG A 235 -8.67 -4.25 8.85
N ILE A 236 -8.11 -3.08 8.48
CA ILE A 236 -7.41 -2.22 9.43
C ILE A 236 -8.38 -1.34 10.24
N PHE A 237 -9.40 -0.76 9.61
CA PHE A 237 -10.24 0.28 10.20
C PHE A 237 -11.71 -0.11 10.37
N GLY A 238 -12.10 -1.31 9.94
CA GLY A 238 -13.46 -1.85 10.08
C GLY A 238 -13.77 -2.29 11.52
N GLU A 239 -15.01 -2.69 11.74
CA GLU A 239 -15.52 -3.09 13.06
C GLU A 239 -14.82 -4.34 13.61
N ASP A 240 -14.44 -5.29 12.72
CA ASP A 240 -13.77 -6.55 13.07
C ASP A 240 -12.23 -6.44 13.09
N SER A 241 -11.69 -5.23 13.13
CA SER A 241 -10.24 -5.03 13.12
C SER A 241 -9.57 -5.63 14.35
N VAL A 242 -8.49 -6.38 14.13
CA VAL A 242 -7.67 -6.98 15.19
C VAL A 242 -6.63 -6.01 15.78
N TYR A 243 -6.46 -4.84 15.16
CA TYR A 243 -5.49 -3.84 15.60
C TYR A 243 -6.03 -2.96 16.71
N SER A 244 -5.16 -2.55 17.64
CA SER A 244 -5.57 -1.74 18.79
C SER A 244 -6.17 -0.38 18.38
N GLU A 245 -7.19 0.08 19.10
CA GLU A 245 -7.78 1.42 18.88
C GLU A 245 -6.75 2.54 18.92
N LYS A 246 -5.72 2.38 19.77
CA LYS A 246 -4.61 3.32 19.86
C LYS A 246 -3.86 3.41 18.54
N THR A 247 -3.47 2.29 17.96
CA THR A 247 -2.76 2.22 16.68
C THR A 247 -3.62 2.77 15.54
N GLN A 248 -4.88 2.38 15.46
CA GLN A 248 -5.81 2.92 14.46
C GLN A 248 -5.95 4.44 14.58
N LYS A 249 -6.07 4.97 15.79
CA LYS A 249 -6.18 6.41 16.05
C LYS A 249 -4.92 7.18 15.62
N GLU A 250 -3.74 6.68 15.96
CA GLU A 250 -2.46 7.31 15.58
C GLU A 250 -2.27 7.27 14.06
N LEU A 251 -2.62 6.15 13.41
CA LEU A 251 -2.56 6.01 11.97
C LEU A 251 -3.57 6.95 11.25
N LYS A 252 -4.82 7.04 11.75
CA LYS A 252 -5.81 8.01 11.25
C LYS A 252 -5.31 9.45 11.32
N GLN A 253 -4.62 9.82 12.39
CA GLN A 253 -4.10 11.18 12.55
C GLN A 253 -3.12 11.58 11.45
N ILE A 254 -2.19 10.70 11.08
CA ILE A 254 -1.22 10.98 10.01
C ILE A 254 -1.78 10.80 8.60
N MET A 255 -2.83 9.98 8.44
CA MET A 255 -3.51 9.77 7.16
C MET A 255 -4.52 10.87 6.82
N LEU A 256 -4.85 11.76 7.75
CA LEU A 256 -5.89 12.78 7.54
C LEU A 256 -5.48 13.76 6.42
N ILE A 257 -6.29 13.79 5.36
CA ILE A 257 -6.12 14.68 4.20
C ILE A 257 -6.99 15.92 4.31
N SER A 258 -8.27 15.73 4.63
CA SER A 258 -9.22 16.85 4.72
C SER A 258 -10.39 16.56 5.66
N LYS A 259 -10.95 17.65 6.22
CA LYS A 259 -12.25 17.63 6.93
C LYS A 259 -13.17 18.61 6.26
N GLN A 260 -14.24 18.10 5.68
CA GLN A 260 -15.25 18.90 4.99
C GLN A 260 -16.26 19.42 6.02
N LYS A 261 -16.14 20.68 6.44
CA LYS A 261 -17.00 21.26 7.49
C LYS A 261 -18.50 21.26 7.17
N LYS A 262 -18.87 21.34 5.88
CA LYS A 262 -20.29 21.39 5.47
C LYS A 262 -20.96 20.03 5.48
N THR A 263 -20.25 18.99 5.09
CA THR A 263 -20.77 17.61 4.94
C THR A 263 -20.36 16.71 6.11
N ASN A 264 -19.50 17.20 7.01
CA ASN A 264 -18.91 16.44 8.11
C ASN A 264 -18.17 15.17 7.65
N ILE A 265 -17.62 15.19 6.43
CA ILE A 265 -16.84 14.09 5.88
C ILE A 265 -15.35 14.33 6.18
N SER A 266 -14.69 13.34 6.74
CA SER A 266 -13.24 13.28 6.92
C SER A 266 -12.64 12.29 5.94
N ILE A 267 -11.63 12.69 5.18
CA ILE A 267 -10.95 11.84 4.19
C ILE A 267 -9.53 11.56 4.65
N TYR A 268 -9.17 10.29 4.66
CA TYR A 268 -7.88 9.76 5.09
C TYR A 268 -7.26 8.96 3.95
N GLY A 269 -5.96 9.05 3.75
CA GLY A 269 -5.33 8.25 2.71
C GLY A 269 -3.84 8.53 2.53
N LYS A 270 -3.26 7.78 1.58
CA LYS A 270 -1.86 7.88 1.19
C LYS A 270 -1.70 7.74 -0.32
N THR A 271 -0.89 8.62 -0.88
CA THR A 271 -0.46 8.56 -2.28
C THR A 271 0.67 7.56 -2.48
N GLY A 272 0.73 6.97 -3.67
CA GLY A 272 1.84 6.16 -4.15
C GLY A 272 2.21 6.51 -5.58
N MET A 273 3.47 6.33 -5.95
CA MET A 273 3.94 6.56 -7.31
C MET A 273 5.10 5.62 -7.63
N GLY A 274 4.98 4.93 -8.75
CA GLY A 274 6.00 4.08 -9.35
C GLY A 274 6.49 4.63 -10.68
N LYS A 275 7.73 4.34 -11.03
CA LYS A 275 8.35 4.75 -12.28
C LYS A 275 9.04 3.58 -12.97
N ALA A 276 8.94 3.53 -14.30
CA ALA A 276 9.78 2.69 -15.14
C ALA A 276 10.43 3.58 -16.20
N ASP A 277 11.74 3.45 -16.35
CA ASP A 277 12.54 4.25 -17.31
C ASP A 277 12.30 5.77 -17.23
N GLY A 278 12.13 6.29 -16.00
CA GLY A 278 11.86 7.70 -15.73
C GLY A 278 10.41 8.13 -15.92
N ILE A 279 9.54 7.26 -16.44
CA ILE A 279 8.12 7.54 -16.69
C ILE A 279 7.30 7.02 -15.53
N VAL A 280 6.30 7.77 -15.07
CA VAL A 280 5.34 7.30 -14.08
C VAL A 280 4.47 6.22 -14.70
N VAL A 281 4.51 5.02 -14.12
CA VAL A 281 3.77 3.85 -14.58
C VAL A 281 2.61 3.49 -13.66
N ASP A 282 2.71 3.88 -12.39
CA ASP A 282 1.68 3.70 -11.38
C ASP A 282 1.52 4.98 -10.57
N ALA A 283 0.29 5.44 -10.42
CA ALA A 283 -0.05 6.53 -9.52
C ALA A 283 -1.29 6.14 -8.70
N TRP A 284 -1.17 6.21 -7.38
CA TRP A 284 -2.14 5.69 -6.44
C TRP A 284 -2.65 6.75 -5.48
N PHE A 285 -3.91 6.62 -5.10
CA PHE A 285 -4.41 7.15 -3.84
C PHE A 285 -5.38 6.14 -3.23
N THR A 286 -5.06 5.64 -2.05
CA THR A 286 -5.89 4.69 -1.30
C THR A 286 -6.16 5.20 0.11
N GLY A 287 -7.32 4.85 0.66
CA GLY A 287 -7.72 5.27 1.98
C GLY A 287 -9.17 4.99 2.28
N PHE A 288 -9.72 5.81 3.16
CA PHE A 288 -11.12 5.73 3.56
C PHE A 288 -11.68 7.12 3.87
N ALA A 289 -13.01 7.20 3.91
CA ALA A 289 -13.74 8.38 4.32
C ALA A 289 -14.72 8.02 5.44
N GLU A 290 -14.83 8.89 6.44
CA GLU A 290 -15.81 8.81 7.51
C GLU A 290 -16.84 9.92 7.33
N GLY A 291 -18.10 9.56 7.26
CA GLY A 291 -19.22 10.49 7.13
C GLY A 291 -20.40 10.08 8.02
N THR A 292 -21.45 10.90 8.04
CA THR A 292 -22.67 10.62 8.82
C THR A 292 -23.43 9.39 8.33
N GLU A 293 -23.32 9.08 7.06
CA GLU A 293 -23.96 7.94 6.41
C GLU A 293 -23.15 6.63 6.55
N GLY A 294 -21.99 6.69 7.22
CA GLY A 294 -21.09 5.56 7.44
C GLY A 294 -19.74 5.70 6.77
N ASN A 295 -18.94 4.65 6.83
CA ASN A 295 -17.60 4.62 6.28
C ASN A 295 -17.59 4.12 4.83
N MET A 296 -16.65 4.65 4.04
CA MET A 296 -16.33 4.17 2.70
C MET A 296 -14.83 3.96 2.59
N TYR A 297 -14.43 2.82 2.03
CA TYR A 297 -13.03 2.55 1.68
C TYR A 297 -12.86 2.73 0.18
N PHE A 298 -11.76 3.35 -0.25
CA PHE A 298 -11.57 3.65 -1.66
C PHE A 298 -10.13 3.49 -2.13
N CYS A 299 -9.99 3.24 -3.43
CA CYS A 299 -8.70 3.28 -4.12
C CYS A 299 -8.89 3.78 -5.55
N VAL A 300 -8.04 4.73 -5.95
CA VAL A 300 -7.85 5.14 -7.34
C VAL A 300 -6.44 4.79 -7.77
N HIS A 301 -6.34 4.17 -8.95
CA HIS A 301 -5.10 3.84 -9.61
C HIS A 301 -5.09 4.40 -11.03
N LEU A 302 -4.03 5.11 -11.38
CA LEU A 302 -3.75 5.55 -12.73
C LEU A 302 -2.54 4.77 -13.25
N GLY A 303 -2.74 4.04 -14.33
CA GLY A 303 -1.71 3.32 -15.04
C GLY A 303 -1.02 4.20 -16.08
N ARG A 304 0.06 3.69 -16.69
CA ARG A 304 0.78 4.36 -17.75
C ARG A 304 -0.11 4.64 -18.96
N THR A 305 -0.01 5.85 -19.49
CA THR A 305 -0.45 6.22 -20.84
C THR A 305 0.66 6.98 -21.54
N ASP A 306 0.93 6.67 -22.80
CA ASP A 306 2.11 7.21 -23.51
C ASP A 306 2.09 8.73 -23.69
N ASP A 307 0.92 9.36 -23.66
CA ASP A 307 0.73 10.78 -23.99
C ASP A 307 0.20 11.64 -22.81
N MET A 308 0.00 11.06 -21.63
CA MET A 308 -0.65 11.76 -20.51
C MET A 308 0.22 11.78 -19.25
N ASN A 309 0.30 12.95 -18.61
CA ASN A 309 0.98 13.09 -17.32
C ASN A 309 0.15 12.43 -16.22
N VAL A 310 0.62 11.29 -15.72
CA VAL A 310 0.05 10.59 -14.57
C VAL A 310 0.78 11.05 -13.31
N SER A 311 0.03 11.34 -12.26
CA SER A 311 0.60 11.70 -10.96
C SER A 311 -0.25 11.21 -9.79
N SER A 312 0.38 10.97 -8.66
CA SER A 312 -0.35 10.59 -7.44
C SER A 312 -1.21 11.73 -6.88
N SER A 313 -0.90 12.99 -7.21
CA SER A 313 -1.77 14.13 -6.87
C SER A 313 -3.07 14.07 -7.67
N LEU A 314 -2.99 13.73 -8.96
CA LEU A 314 -4.17 13.56 -9.80
C LEU A 314 -5.04 12.38 -9.34
N ALA A 315 -4.42 11.24 -9.00
CA ALA A 315 -5.15 10.10 -8.41
C ALA A 315 -5.89 10.50 -7.13
N LYS A 316 -5.26 11.33 -6.28
CA LYS A 316 -5.87 11.86 -5.06
C LYS A 316 -7.05 12.80 -5.37
N GLU A 317 -6.91 13.70 -6.34
CA GLU A 317 -7.98 14.63 -6.73
C GLU A 317 -9.20 13.86 -7.26
N ILE A 318 -9.00 12.89 -8.15
CA ILE A 318 -10.05 12.01 -8.66
C ILE A 318 -10.75 11.26 -7.52
N ALA A 319 -9.99 10.65 -6.62
CA ALA A 319 -10.56 9.89 -5.51
C ALA A 319 -11.41 10.76 -4.58
N ILE A 320 -10.93 11.96 -4.23
CA ILE A 320 -11.68 12.90 -3.40
C ILE A 320 -12.98 13.30 -4.09
N GLN A 321 -12.96 13.57 -5.39
CA GLN A 321 -14.15 13.95 -6.16
C GLN A 321 -15.17 12.79 -6.15
N ILE A 322 -14.76 11.59 -6.52
CA ILE A 322 -15.63 10.40 -6.53
C ILE A 322 -16.26 10.18 -5.15
N VAL A 323 -15.45 10.22 -4.08
CA VAL A 323 -15.94 10.00 -2.71
C VAL A 323 -16.96 11.05 -2.29
N LEU A 324 -16.69 12.34 -2.55
CA LEU A 324 -17.62 13.41 -2.20
C LEU A 324 -18.92 13.32 -2.99
N ASP A 325 -18.85 13.00 -4.28
CA ASP A 325 -20.06 12.86 -5.12
C ASP A 325 -20.85 11.60 -4.74
N TYR A 326 -20.16 10.55 -4.27
CA TYR A 326 -20.83 9.34 -3.79
C TYR A 326 -21.62 9.57 -2.49
N TYR A 327 -21.11 10.39 -1.56
CA TYR A 327 -21.85 10.79 -0.34
C TYR A 327 -23.03 11.73 -0.63
N ASN A 328 -23.05 12.37 -1.79
CA ASN A 328 -24.11 13.34 -2.15
C ASN A 328 -25.24 12.69 -2.98
N GLN A 329 -25.15 11.39 -3.31
CA GLN A 329 -26.19 10.64 -4.03
C GLN A 329 -27.24 10.09 -3.09
#